data_0dbcbb5c820ce1ef81c639956cd45326
#
_entry.id   0dbcbb5c820ce1ef81c639956cd45326
#
_cell.length_a   1.000
_cell.length_b   1.000
_cell.length_c   1.000
_cell.angle_alpha   90.00
_cell.angle_beta   90.00
_cell.angle_gamma   90.00
#
_symmetry.space_group_name_H-M   'P 1'
#
loop_
_entity.id
_entity.type
_entity.pdbx_description
1 polymer ?
#
loop_
_entity_poly.entity_id
_entity_poly.type
_entity_poly.pdbx_seq_one_letter_code
_entity_poly.pdbx_strand_id
1 'polypeptide(L)'
;MTTERFVVFDCEGSSCVGVLSVAPPSATAASVGVVIVVGGPQYRVGSHRQFALLARALARAGVPTLRFDYRGIGDSEGDPRSFESIGSDLACAVDALCREASVERVVLWGLCDGASAAFMYAAVDARIAGIVAVNPWARSTQGEATTRLRHYYLRRLVSADFWRKLVTGRVDARQASGELGATVRNASARSTTSSSPFLDRMEEGWRRYRRPALLLLSGNDLTAREFEAWLAADVNRKRLADGPLTKVLPFAGADHTFSSRTWRDAVASATLEWIDGTCRRS
;
A
#
# COMPACT_ATOMS: atom_id res chain seq x y z
N MET A 1 -28.65 -5.71 -0.93
CA MET A 1 -27.71 -4.90 -0.10
C MET A 1 -26.59 -5.80 0.37
N THR A 2 -25.34 -5.33 0.46
CA THR A 2 -24.25 -6.10 1.09
C THR A 2 -24.49 -6.25 2.59
N THR A 3 -24.14 -7.41 3.14
CA THR A 3 -24.18 -7.66 4.58
C THR A 3 -22.78 -7.44 5.16
N GLU A 4 -22.69 -6.74 6.26
CA GLU A 4 -21.45 -6.61 7.04
C GLU A 4 -21.65 -7.28 8.41
N ARG A 5 -20.67 -8.08 8.82
CA ARG A 5 -20.65 -8.69 10.14
C ARG A 5 -19.29 -8.56 10.81
N PHE A 6 -19.29 -8.41 12.10
CA PHE A 6 -18.05 -8.45 12.88
C PHE A 6 -17.50 -9.87 12.90
N VAL A 7 -16.18 -9.96 12.83
CA VAL A 7 -15.43 -11.21 12.94
C VAL A 7 -14.35 -10.98 14.00
N VAL A 8 -14.35 -11.82 15.02
CA VAL A 8 -13.30 -11.86 16.03
C VAL A 8 -12.55 -13.17 15.83
N PHE A 9 -11.23 -13.11 15.78
CA PHE A 9 -10.39 -14.29 15.59
C PHE A 9 -9.13 -14.18 16.43
N ASP A 10 -8.64 -15.32 16.89
CA ASP A 10 -7.42 -15.39 17.67
C ASP A 10 -6.19 -15.26 16.77
N CYS A 11 -5.20 -14.53 17.26
CA CYS A 11 -3.87 -14.49 16.69
C CYS A 11 -2.82 -14.55 17.82
N GLU A 12 -2.22 -15.72 17.99
CA GLU A 12 -1.22 -15.98 19.02
C GLU A 12 -1.66 -15.55 20.43
N GLY A 13 -2.93 -15.89 20.79
CA GLY A 13 -3.50 -15.58 22.09
C GLY A 13 -4.04 -14.17 22.27
N SER A 14 -4.11 -13.37 21.20
CA SER A 14 -4.70 -12.02 21.22
C SER A 14 -5.92 -11.98 20.29
N SER A 15 -7.00 -11.34 20.73
CA SER A 15 -8.20 -11.16 19.91
C SER A 15 -8.00 -10.09 18.84
N CYS A 16 -8.10 -10.47 17.58
CA CYS A 16 -8.13 -9.55 16.45
C CYS A 16 -9.55 -9.28 16.00
N VAL A 17 -9.85 -8.03 15.66
CA VAL A 17 -11.18 -7.57 15.24
C VAL A 17 -11.21 -7.23 13.77
N GLY A 18 -12.17 -7.78 13.05
CA GLY A 18 -12.40 -7.49 11.65
C GLY A 18 -13.87 -7.23 11.32
N VAL A 19 -14.11 -6.78 10.11
CA VAL A 19 -15.45 -6.67 9.52
C VAL A 19 -15.42 -7.34 8.15
N LEU A 20 -16.23 -8.37 8.02
CA LEU A 20 -16.44 -9.09 6.78
C LEU A 20 -17.63 -8.50 6.03
N SER A 21 -17.39 -8.07 4.80
CA SER A 21 -18.42 -7.64 3.87
C SER A 21 -18.65 -8.75 2.84
N VAL A 22 -19.91 -9.19 2.70
CA VAL A 22 -20.32 -10.26 1.78
C VAL A 22 -21.48 -9.83 0.89
N ALA A 23 -21.59 -10.47 -0.27
CA ALA A 23 -22.76 -10.34 -1.14
C ALA A 23 -24.04 -10.89 -0.46
N PRO A 24 -25.23 -10.52 -0.96
CA PRO A 24 -26.47 -11.16 -0.54
C PRO A 24 -26.42 -12.68 -0.77
N PRO A 25 -27.21 -13.48 -0.01
CA PRO A 25 -27.19 -14.96 -0.09
C PRO A 25 -27.50 -15.58 -1.47
N SER A 26 -28.06 -14.81 -2.40
CA SER A 26 -28.38 -15.24 -3.76
C SER A 26 -27.18 -15.23 -4.74
N ALA A 27 -26.00 -14.77 -4.30
CA ALA A 27 -24.83 -14.72 -5.17
C ALA A 27 -24.16 -16.11 -5.27
N THR A 28 -23.59 -16.41 -6.43
CA THR A 28 -22.76 -17.60 -6.66
C THR A 28 -21.62 -17.65 -5.65
N ALA A 29 -21.25 -18.84 -5.17
CA ALA A 29 -20.14 -19.01 -4.24
C ALA A 29 -18.86 -18.36 -4.83
N ALA A 30 -18.24 -17.51 -4.04
CA ALA A 30 -17.01 -16.83 -4.45
C ALA A 30 -15.82 -17.80 -4.40
N SER A 31 -15.04 -17.83 -5.46
CA SER A 31 -13.78 -18.63 -5.50
C SER A 31 -12.60 -17.89 -4.86
N VAL A 32 -12.74 -16.57 -4.70
CA VAL A 32 -11.67 -15.66 -4.24
C VAL A 32 -12.25 -14.63 -3.26
N GLY A 33 -11.52 -14.36 -2.18
CA GLY A 33 -11.82 -13.26 -1.26
C GLY A 33 -10.68 -12.25 -1.19
N VAL A 34 -10.92 -11.13 -0.51
CA VAL A 34 -9.93 -10.06 -0.31
C VAL A 34 -9.69 -9.83 1.19
N VAL A 35 -8.43 -9.78 1.60
CA VAL A 35 -8.01 -9.24 2.90
C VAL A 35 -7.42 -7.85 2.67
N ILE A 36 -8.01 -6.82 3.31
CA ILE A 36 -7.46 -5.47 3.28
C ILE A 36 -6.47 -5.32 4.42
N VAL A 37 -5.21 -5.10 4.05
CA VAL A 37 -4.08 -4.90 4.96
C VAL A 37 -3.97 -3.40 5.25
N VAL A 38 -4.23 -3.04 6.50
CA VAL A 38 -4.18 -1.66 6.95
C VAL A 38 -2.74 -1.20 7.03
N GLY A 39 -2.47 0.01 6.57
CA GLY A 39 -1.16 0.64 6.62
C GLY A 39 -1.16 1.94 7.40
N GLY A 40 -0.01 2.33 7.96
CA GLY A 40 0.18 3.54 8.74
C GLY A 40 -0.65 3.61 10.02
N PRO A 41 -0.85 4.81 10.56
CA PRO A 41 -1.66 5.01 11.76
C PRO A 41 -3.16 4.99 11.46
N GLN A 42 -3.61 4.00 10.69
CA GLN A 42 -5.01 3.80 10.32
C GLN A 42 -5.54 2.55 11.00
N TYR A 43 -6.84 2.36 10.92
CA TYR A 43 -7.52 1.14 11.35
C TYR A 43 -8.46 0.67 10.23
N ARG A 44 -9.14 -0.45 10.40
CA ARG A 44 -9.94 -1.15 9.38
C ARG A 44 -10.97 -0.34 8.59
N VAL A 45 -11.26 0.92 8.99
CA VAL A 45 -12.17 1.80 8.25
C VAL A 45 -11.44 2.55 7.13
N GLY A 46 -10.18 2.89 7.38
CA GLY A 46 -9.35 3.70 6.49
C GLY A 46 -9.69 5.18 6.48
N SER A 47 -8.79 5.99 5.98
CA SER A 47 -9.01 7.43 5.76
C SER A 47 -10.23 7.64 4.87
N HIS A 48 -11.08 8.60 5.20
CA HIS A 48 -12.33 8.88 4.47
C HIS A 48 -13.22 7.65 4.26
N ARG A 49 -13.15 6.65 5.15
CA ARG A 49 -13.84 5.36 5.06
C ARG A 49 -13.47 4.54 3.82
N GLN A 50 -12.28 4.77 3.23
CA GLN A 50 -11.90 4.16 1.95
C GLN A 50 -11.93 2.63 1.99
N PHE A 51 -11.39 1.99 3.06
CA PHE A 51 -11.39 0.53 3.17
C PHE A 51 -12.80 -0.03 3.34
N ALA A 52 -13.65 0.66 4.11
CA ALA A 52 -15.05 0.26 4.27
C ALA A 52 -15.85 0.39 2.97
N LEU A 53 -15.62 1.46 2.19
CA LEU A 53 -16.28 1.68 0.92
C LEU A 53 -15.79 0.69 -0.15
N LEU A 54 -14.49 0.42 -0.20
CA LEU A 54 -13.90 -0.59 -1.07
C LEU A 54 -14.48 -1.98 -0.76
N ALA A 55 -14.45 -2.41 0.51
CA ALA A 55 -14.97 -3.71 0.90
C ALA A 55 -16.43 -3.90 0.49
N ARG A 56 -17.27 -2.87 0.65
CA ARG A 56 -18.66 -2.89 0.18
C ARG A 56 -18.78 -2.95 -1.33
N ALA A 57 -17.90 -2.26 -2.07
CA ALA A 57 -17.89 -2.31 -3.53
C ALA A 57 -17.51 -3.70 -4.04
N LEU A 58 -16.46 -4.30 -3.49
CA LEU A 58 -16.02 -5.66 -3.81
C LEU A 58 -17.09 -6.70 -3.46
N ALA A 59 -17.67 -6.59 -2.25
CA ALA A 59 -18.75 -7.50 -1.83
C ALA A 59 -19.98 -7.43 -2.72
N ARG A 60 -20.40 -6.24 -3.20
CA ARG A 60 -21.49 -6.11 -4.19
C ARG A 60 -21.22 -6.86 -5.49
N ALA A 61 -19.95 -6.96 -5.88
CA ALA A 61 -19.52 -7.71 -7.06
C ALA A 61 -19.26 -9.20 -6.75
N GLY A 62 -19.65 -9.68 -5.57
CA GLY A 62 -19.49 -11.08 -5.19
C GLY A 62 -18.08 -11.46 -4.74
N VAL A 63 -17.27 -10.50 -4.28
CA VAL A 63 -15.95 -10.74 -3.69
C VAL A 63 -16.01 -10.49 -2.18
N PRO A 64 -16.10 -11.53 -1.34
CA PRO A 64 -16.05 -11.38 0.11
C PRO A 64 -14.78 -10.65 0.53
N THR A 65 -14.92 -9.65 1.39
CA THR A 65 -13.80 -8.80 1.77
C THR A 65 -13.72 -8.61 3.26
N LEU A 66 -12.61 -9.05 3.86
CA LEU A 66 -12.28 -8.83 5.26
C LEU A 66 -11.34 -7.63 5.38
N ARG A 67 -11.75 -6.66 6.18
CA ARG A 67 -10.89 -5.58 6.67
C ARG A 67 -10.73 -5.76 8.18
N PHE A 68 -9.50 -5.74 8.68
CA PHE A 68 -9.22 -6.06 10.07
C PHE A 68 -8.17 -5.14 10.67
N ASP A 69 -8.15 -5.07 11.97
CA ASP A 69 -7.08 -4.46 12.74
C ASP A 69 -6.12 -5.57 13.17
N TYR A 70 -4.84 -5.43 12.84
CA TYR A 70 -3.83 -6.35 13.38
C TYR A 70 -3.52 -6.03 14.83
N ARG A 71 -2.83 -6.90 15.55
CA ARG A 71 -2.53 -6.74 16.98
C ARG A 71 -1.93 -5.37 17.29
N GLY A 72 -2.46 -4.73 18.32
CA GLY A 72 -2.00 -3.43 18.83
C GLY A 72 -2.49 -2.21 18.07
N ILE A 73 -3.41 -2.36 17.08
CA ILE A 73 -4.08 -1.23 16.44
C ILE A 73 -5.61 -1.35 16.54
N GLY A 74 -6.29 -0.21 16.39
CA GLY A 74 -7.76 -0.13 16.38
C GLY A 74 -8.39 -0.74 17.61
N ASP A 75 -9.25 -1.75 17.40
CA ASP A 75 -9.96 -2.46 18.47
C ASP A 75 -9.37 -3.86 18.76
N SER A 76 -8.25 -4.22 18.12
CA SER A 76 -7.57 -5.50 18.35
C SER A 76 -6.65 -5.41 19.56
N GLU A 77 -6.58 -6.52 20.30
CA GLU A 77 -5.71 -6.69 21.45
C GLU A 77 -4.22 -6.83 21.05
N GLY A 78 -3.37 -6.92 22.06
CA GLY A 78 -1.94 -7.18 21.92
C GLY A 78 -1.09 -5.92 21.85
N ASP A 79 0.23 -6.12 21.80
CA ASP A 79 1.19 -5.03 21.74
C ASP A 79 1.26 -4.39 20.35
N PRO A 80 1.51 -3.06 20.27
CA PRO A 80 1.71 -2.37 19.00
C PRO A 80 2.78 -3.02 18.14
N ARG A 81 2.48 -3.27 16.88
CA ARG A 81 3.38 -3.91 15.92
C ARG A 81 3.69 -3.01 14.75
N SER A 82 4.91 -3.14 14.24
CA SER A 82 5.29 -2.57 12.95
C SER A 82 4.72 -3.44 11.82
N PHE A 83 4.38 -2.81 10.69
CA PHE A 83 3.98 -3.51 9.45
C PHE A 83 5.00 -4.60 9.02
N GLU A 84 6.24 -4.48 9.48
CA GLU A 84 7.32 -5.45 9.22
C GLU A 84 7.16 -6.78 9.97
N SER A 85 6.31 -6.82 11.00
CA SER A 85 6.14 -7.96 11.91
C SER A 85 4.71 -8.51 11.99
N ILE A 86 3.82 -8.14 11.05
CA ILE A 86 2.41 -8.57 11.02
C ILE A 86 2.17 -9.87 10.23
N GLY A 87 3.20 -10.64 9.92
CA GLY A 87 3.05 -11.87 9.13
C GLY A 87 2.07 -12.87 9.73
N SER A 88 2.16 -13.13 11.04
CA SER A 88 1.20 -13.99 11.76
C SER A 88 -0.22 -13.41 11.73
N ASP A 89 -0.36 -12.10 11.87
CA ASP A 89 -1.66 -11.42 11.83
C ASP A 89 -2.32 -11.56 10.45
N LEU A 90 -1.52 -11.49 9.38
CA LEU A 90 -1.99 -11.74 8.01
C LEU A 90 -2.42 -13.20 7.83
N ALA A 91 -1.66 -14.17 8.35
CA ALA A 91 -2.03 -15.58 8.32
C ALA A 91 -3.39 -15.81 9.01
N CYS A 92 -3.56 -15.30 10.22
CA CYS A 92 -4.81 -15.42 10.98
C CYS A 92 -6.00 -14.73 10.29
N ALA A 93 -5.78 -13.58 9.64
CA ALA A 93 -6.82 -12.90 8.87
C ALA A 93 -7.20 -13.67 7.60
N VAL A 94 -6.24 -14.29 6.91
CA VAL A 94 -6.50 -15.18 5.78
C VAL A 94 -7.28 -16.40 6.23
N ASP A 95 -6.90 -17.05 7.35
CA ASP A 95 -7.64 -18.17 7.94
C ASP A 95 -9.08 -17.77 8.28
N ALA A 96 -9.26 -16.61 8.90
CA ALA A 96 -10.58 -16.09 9.25
C ALA A 96 -11.43 -15.85 8.00
N LEU A 97 -10.90 -15.22 6.95
CA LEU A 97 -11.63 -14.99 5.71
C LEU A 97 -12.01 -16.32 5.04
N CYS A 98 -11.07 -17.26 4.91
CA CYS A 98 -11.32 -18.56 4.28
C CYS A 98 -12.42 -19.32 5.02
N ARG A 99 -12.38 -19.35 6.34
CA ARG A 99 -13.40 -20.02 7.18
C ARG A 99 -14.77 -19.33 7.08
N GLU A 100 -14.79 -18.01 7.21
CA GLU A 100 -16.03 -17.23 7.35
C GLU A 100 -16.76 -17.00 6.02
N ALA A 101 -16.04 -17.01 4.89
CA ALA A 101 -16.61 -16.77 3.58
C ALA A 101 -16.52 -18.00 2.64
N SER A 102 -15.98 -19.13 3.15
CA SER A 102 -15.81 -20.37 2.37
C SER A 102 -15.06 -20.14 1.06
N VAL A 103 -13.98 -19.35 1.10
CA VAL A 103 -13.09 -19.10 -0.03
C VAL A 103 -11.76 -19.82 0.16
N GLU A 104 -11.18 -20.30 -0.93
CA GLU A 104 -9.90 -21.02 -0.89
C GLU A 104 -8.72 -20.13 -1.31
N ARG A 105 -9.00 -19.04 -2.00
CA ARG A 105 -8.00 -18.14 -2.58
C ARG A 105 -8.22 -16.72 -2.10
N VAL A 106 -7.14 -16.02 -1.81
CA VAL A 106 -7.17 -14.70 -1.21
C VAL A 106 -6.31 -13.72 -2.01
N VAL A 107 -6.82 -12.53 -2.23
CA VAL A 107 -6.06 -11.38 -2.70
C VAL A 107 -5.74 -10.50 -1.50
N LEU A 108 -4.48 -10.17 -1.30
CA LEU A 108 -4.08 -9.14 -0.34
C LEU A 108 -4.17 -7.78 -1.01
N TRP A 109 -4.94 -6.89 -0.41
CA TRP A 109 -5.03 -5.50 -0.84
C TRP A 109 -4.44 -4.60 0.23
N GLY A 110 -3.38 -3.86 -0.08
CA GLY A 110 -2.69 -3.01 0.88
C GLY A 110 -2.44 -1.61 0.35
N LEU A 111 -2.49 -0.62 1.25
CA LEU A 111 -2.09 0.76 0.98
C LEU A 111 -0.85 1.10 1.81
N CYS A 112 0.11 1.81 1.20
CA CYS A 112 1.33 2.28 1.87
C CYS A 112 2.17 1.12 2.42
N ASP A 113 2.50 1.14 3.71
CA ASP A 113 3.22 0.07 4.41
C ASP A 113 2.42 -1.25 4.50
N GLY A 114 1.08 -1.19 4.46
CA GLY A 114 0.24 -2.38 4.28
C GLY A 114 0.47 -3.08 2.94
N ALA A 115 0.77 -2.34 1.87
CA ALA A 115 1.16 -2.90 0.58
C ALA A 115 2.55 -3.56 0.66
N SER A 116 3.48 -2.95 1.37
CA SER A 116 4.83 -3.49 1.58
C SER A 116 4.78 -4.77 2.44
N ALA A 117 3.93 -4.80 3.48
CA ALA A 117 3.67 -6.01 4.27
C ALA A 117 3.09 -7.14 3.42
N ALA A 118 2.17 -6.83 2.51
CA ALA A 118 1.60 -7.82 1.59
C ALA A 118 2.68 -8.48 0.72
N PHE A 119 3.62 -7.71 0.15
CA PHE A 119 4.74 -8.27 -0.60
C PHE A 119 5.66 -9.13 0.26
N MET A 120 5.94 -8.75 1.51
CA MET A 120 6.78 -9.55 2.41
C MET A 120 6.13 -10.87 2.79
N TYR A 121 4.80 -10.91 2.90
CA TYR A 121 4.07 -12.10 3.36
C TYR A 121 3.66 -13.05 2.22
N ALA A 122 3.23 -12.55 1.08
CA ALA A 122 2.49 -13.32 0.08
C ALA A 122 3.20 -14.60 -0.42
N ALA A 123 4.53 -14.60 -0.44
CA ALA A 123 5.31 -15.74 -0.93
C ALA A 123 5.29 -16.97 0.02
N VAL A 124 4.88 -16.80 1.26
CA VAL A 124 4.89 -17.89 2.27
C VAL A 124 3.52 -18.55 2.46
N ASP A 125 2.45 -18.00 1.87
CA ASP A 125 1.11 -18.56 1.95
C ASP A 125 0.58 -18.92 0.55
N ALA A 126 0.40 -20.21 0.31
CA ALA A 126 -0.05 -20.74 -0.97
C ALA A 126 -1.48 -20.31 -1.36
N ARG A 127 -2.29 -19.83 -0.42
CA ARG A 127 -3.66 -19.33 -0.68
C ARG A 127 -3.67 -17.94 -1.30
N ILE A 128 -2.56 -17.20 -1.21
CA ILE A 128 -2.49 -15.85 -1.78
C ILE A 128 -2.42 -15.95 -3.29
N ALA A 129 -3.53 -15.63 -3.95
CA ALA A 129 -3.69 -15.70 -5.39
C ALA A 129 -3.29 -14.41 -6.12
N GLY A 130 -3.24 -13.29 -5.41
CA GLY A 130 -2.90 -11.99 -5.97
C GLY A 130 -2.57 -10.96 -4.91
N ILE A 131 -1.85 -9.91 -5.32
CA ILE A 131 -1.58 -8.72 -4.51
C ILE A 131 -2.10 -7.49 -5.25
N VAL A 132 -2.85 -6.64 -4.56
CA VAL A 132 -3.13 -5.27 -5.01
C VAL A 132 -2.37 -4.33 -4.09
N ALA A 133 -1.31 -3.76 -4.59
CA ALA A 133 -0.42 -2.88 -3.84
C ALA A 133 -0.62 -1.43 -4.27
N VAL A 134 -1.10 -0.61 -3.35
CA VAL A 134 -1.46 0.79 -3.58
C VAL A 134 -0.43 1.68 -2.90
N ASN A 135 0.27 2.50 -3.67
CA ASN A 135 1.32 3.40 -3.18
C ASN A 135 2.26 2.72 -2.18
N PRO A 136 2.95 1.61 -2.53
CA PRO A 136 3.76 0.85 -1.57
C PRO A 136 4.81 1.73 -0.89
N TRP A 137 5.03 1.50 0.40
CA TRP A 137 6.04 2.20 1.16
C TRP A 137 7.44 1.67 0.85
N ALA A 138 8.30 2.52 0.30
CA ALA A 138 9.69 2.17 -0.02
C ALA A 138 10.68 3.22 0.46
N ARG A 139 10.38 3.89 1.58
CA ARG A 139 11.23 4.95 2.10
C ARG A 139 12.45 4.36 2.82
N SER A 140 13.65 4.73 2.35
CA SER A 140 14.89 4.55 3.07
C SER A 140 15.34 5.89 3.67
N THR A 141 16.16 5.87 4.74
CA THR A 141 16.74 7.09 5.32
C THR A 141 17.56 7.92 4.31
N GLN A 142 18.05 7.30 3.23
CA GLN A 142 18.72 7.99 2.11
C GLN A 142 17.71 8.58 1.11
N GLY A 143 16.61 7.89 0.83
CA GLY A 143 15.55 8.37 -0.06
C GLY A 143 14.85 9.62 0.50
N GLU A 144 14.69 9.72 1.82
CA GLU A 144 14.08 10.89 2.47
C GLU A 144 14.79 12.20 2.15
N ALA A 145 16.12 12.24 2.24
CA ALA A 145 16.89 13.46 1.99
C ALA A 145 16.83 13.87 0.50
N THR A 146 16.97 12.91 -0.41
CA THR A 146 17.03 13.18 -1.85
C THR A 146 15.65 13.54 -2.43
N THR A 147 14.61 12.84 -2.01
CA THR A 147 13.25 13.03 -2.55
C THR A 147 12.59 14.27 -1.96
N ARG A 148 12.78 14.58 -0.66
CA ARG A 148 12.33 15.84 -0.04
C ARG A 148 13.00 17.05 -0.69
N LEU A 149 14.32 17.00 -0.92
CA LEU A 149 15.07 18.04 -1.64
C LEU A 149 14.51 18.25 -3.04
N ARG A 150 14.39 17.20 -3.83
CA ARG A 150 13.92 17.30 -5.22
C ARG A 150 12.49 17.83 -5.32
N HIS A 151 11.58 17.36 -4.47
CA HIS A 151 10.19 17.86 -4.44
C HIS A 151 10.07 19.28 -3.90
N TYR A 152 10.82 19.62 -2.86
CA TYR A 152 10.85 20.97 -2.31
C TYR A 152 11.33 21.98 -3.36
N TYR A 153 12.41 21.68 -4.07
CA TYR A 153 12.95 22.58 -5.09
C TYR A 153 12.07 22.66 -6.34
N LEU A 154 11.55 21.53 -6.83
CA LEU A 154 10.64 21.56 -7.98
C LEU A 154 9.35 22.34 -7.67
N ARG A 155 8.76 22.13 -6.50
CA ARG A 155 7.55 22.88 -6.09
C ARG A 155 7.84 24.36 -5.89
N ARG A 156 9.02 24.71 -5.39
CA ARG A 156 9.46 26.09 -5.20
C ARG A 156 9.76 26.78 -6.51
N LEU A 157 10.37 26.10 -7.48
CA LEU A 157 10.62 26.62 -8.83
C LEU A 157 9.34 26.87 -9.64
N VAL A 158 8.26 26.12 -9.37
CA VAL A 158 6.98 26.27 -10.06
C VAL A 158 6.04 27.27 -9.34
N SER A 159 6.34 27.70 -8.09
CA SER A 159 5.48 28.61 -7.35
C SER A 159 5.68 30.07 -7.75
N ALA A 160 4.61 30.75 -8.14
CA ALA A 160 4.62 32.18 -8.44
C ALA A 160 5.10 33.05 -7.26
N ASP A 161 4.86 32.61 -6.02
CA ASP A 161 5.30 33.27 -4.79
C ASP A 161 6.84 33.25 -4.63
N PHE A 162 7.51 32.21 -5.08
CA PHE A 162 8.97 32.13 -5.08
C PHE A 162 9.56 33.16 -6.03
N TRP A 163 9.05 33.25 -7.26
CA TRP A 163 9.51 34.21 -8.25
C TRP A 163 9.24 35.65 -7.84
N ARG A 164 8.08 35.91 -7.21
CA ARG A 164 7.74 37.22 -6.68
C ARG A 164 8.70 37.65 -5.57
N LYS A 165 9.09 36.76 -4.64
CA LYS A 165 10.05 37.03 -3.57
C LYS A 165 11.46 37.22 -4.09
N LEU A 166 11.84 36.50 -5.15
CA LEU A 166 13.14 36.64 -5.79
C LEU A 166 13.27 38.02 -6.48
N VAL A 167 12.24 38.46 -7.21
CA VAL A 167 12.21 39.75 -7.90
C VAL A 167 12.15 40.93 -6.91
N THR A 168 11.56 40.74 -5.73
CA THR A 168 11.43 41.78 -4.70
C THR A 168 12.65 41.87 -3.76
N GLY A 169 13.73 41.12 -4.01
CA GLY A 169 14.98 41.18 -3.25
C GLY A 169 14.91 40.71 -1.79
N ARG A 170 13.84 40.01 -1.38
CA ARG A 170 13.60 39.56 0.01
C ARG A 170 14.18 38.17 0.30
N VAL A 171 15.03 37.63 -0.56
CA VAL A 171 15.70 36.34 -0.34
C VAL A 171 17.16 36.64 0.02
N ASP A 172 17.58 36.31 1.25
CA ASP A 172 18.97 36.42 1.65
C ASP A 172 19.77 35.25 1.03
N ALA A 173 20.48 35.53 -0.08
CA ALA A 173 21.22 34.58 -0.89
C ALA A 173 22.35 33.87 -0.10
N ARG A 174 22.84 34.47 0.98
CA ARG A 174 23.87 33.90 1.86
C ARG A 174 23.35 32.80 2.79
N GLN A 175 22.13 32.95 3.30
CA GLN A 175 21.49 31.93 4.13
C GLN A 175 21.09 30.70 3.28
N ALA A 176 20.56 30.95 2.07
CA ALA A 176 20.18 29.86 1.14
C ALA A 176 21.39 29.03 0.65
N SER A 177 22.56 29.66 0.44
CA SER A 177 23.76 28.93 0.00
C SER A 177 24.45 28.16 1.13
N GLY A 178 24.36 28.64 2.38
CA GLY A 178 24.91 27.97 3.56
C GLY A 178 24.15 26.67 3.91
N GLU A 179 22.84 26.71 3.88
CA GLU A 179 21.98 25.54 4.12
C GLU A 179 22.11 24.50 2.99
N LEU A 180 22.27 24.95 1.75
CA LEU A 180 22.49 24.08 0.60
C LEU A 180 23.83 23.34 0.70
N GLY A 181 24.90 24.05 1.03
CA GLY A 181 26.24 23.49 1.17
C GLY A 181 26.38 22.51 2.35
N ALA A 182 25.69 22.74 3.46
CA ALA A 182 25.65 21.82 4.61
C ALA A 182 24.83 20.56 4.28
N THR A 183 23.70 20.71 3.59
CA THR A 183 22.81 19.59 3.23
C THR A 183 23.45 18.69 2.17
N VAL A 184 24.15 19.27 1.18
CA VAL A 184 24.87 18.50 0.13
C VAL A 184 26.08 17.77 0.74
N ARG A 185 26.83 18.39 1.65
CA ARG A 185 27.97 17.73 2.33
C ARG A 185 27.51 16.59 3.24
N ASN A 186 26.43 16.77 3.98
CA ASN A 186 25.88 15.71 4.83
C ASN A 186 25.26 14.55 4.01
N ALA A 187 24.71 14.81 2.82
CA ALA A 187 24.26 13.79 1.89
C ALA A 187 25.41 13.00 1.28
N SER A 188 26.53 13.67 0.96
CA SER A 188 27.71 13.02 0.35
C SER A 188 28.56 12.23 1.35
N ALA A 189 28.58 12.61 2.63
CA ALA A 189 29.39 11.94 3.66
C ALA A 189 28.77 10.63 4.21
N ARG A 190 27.53 10.29 3.84
CA ARG A 190 26.82 9.07 4.28
C ARG A 190 26.50 8.10 3.15
N SER A 191 27.27 8.07 2.08
CA SER A 191 27.08 7.07 1.03
C SER A 191 27.74 5.74 1.37
N THR A 192 27.27 5.08 2.43
CA THR A 192 27.37 3.63 2.56
C THR A 192 26.00 3.06 2.25
N THR A 193 25.93 2.20 1.25
CA THR A 193 24.75 1.49 0.72
C THR A 193 24.16 0.55 1.79
N SER A 194 23.48 1.11 2.79
CA SER A 194 22.69 0.31 3.71
C SER A 194 21.24 0.44 3.27
N SER A 195 20.75 -0.55 2.48
CA SER A 195 19.32 -0.73 2.26
C SER A 195 18.64 -0.92 3.63
N SER A 196 17.43 -0.41 3.79
CA SER A 196 16.67 -0.69 5.00
C SER A 196 16.29 -2.19 4.99
N PRO A 197 16.48 -2.94 6.10
CA PRO A 197 16.23 -4.38 6.13
C PRO A 197 14.84 -4.81 5.65
N PHE A 198 13.82 -3.95 5.77
CA PHE A 198 12.49 -4.26 5.26
C PHE A 198 12.39 -4.16 3.74
N LEU A 199 13.15 -3.28 3.09
CA LEU A 199 13.18 -3.15 1.63
C LEU A 199 13.74 -4.42 0.99
N ASP A 200 14.77 -5.01 1.59
CA ASP A 200 15.35 -6.27 1.12
C ASP A 200 14.35 -7.42 1.30
N ARG A 201 13.63 -7.45 2.42
CA ARG A 201 12.56 -8.44 2.65
C ARG A 201 11.38 -8.25 1.69
N MET A 202 11.00 -7.01 1.41
CA MET A 202 9.93 -6.70 0.46
C MET A 202 10.32 -7.12 -0.97
N GLU A 203 11.53 -6.79 -1.41
CA GLU A 203 12.06 -7.20 -2.70
C GLU A 203 12.14 -8.73 -2.83
N GLU A 204 12.70 -9.40 -1.82
CA GLU A 204 12.81 -10.87 -1.80
C GLU A 204 11.42 -11.54 -1.79
N GLY A 205 10.50 -11.02 -0.98
CA GLY A 205 9.11 -11.50 -0.94
C GLY A 205 8.45 -11.38 -2.31
N TRP A 206 8.54 -10.22 -2.95
CA TRP A 206 8.00 -10.01 -4.29
C TRP A 206 8.68 -10.89 -5.33
N ARG A 207 9.99 -11.01 -5.31
CA ARG A 207 10.76 -11.87 -6.22
C ARG A 207 10.39 -13.35 -6.11
N ARG A 208 10.10 -13.83 -4.89
CA ARG A 208 9.66 -15.21 -4.63
C ARG A 208 8.19 -15.43 -4.94
N TYR A 209 7.38 -14.35 -4.88
CA TYR A 209 5.96 -14.39 -5.18
C TYR A 209 5.72 -14.48 -6.68
N ARG A 210 5.62 -15.70 -7.20
CA ARG A 210 5.47 -15.99 -8.64
C ARG A 210 4.02 -15.98 -9.10
N ARG A 211 3.22 -15.02 -8.62
CA ARG A 211 1.80 -14.86 -8.95
C ARG A 211 1.47 -13.40 -9.25
N PRO A 212 0.28 -13.11 -9.80
CA PRO A 212 -0.08 -11.78 -10.26
C PRO A 212 -0.06 -10.70 -9.18
N ALA A 213 0.40 -9.51 -9.55
CA ALA A 213 0.34 -8.29 -8.75
C ALA A 213 -0.23 -7.13 -9.54
N LEU A 214 -1.03 -6.28 -8.90
CA LEU A 214 -1.52 -5.00 -9.41
C LEU A 214 -0.92 -3.87 -8.59
N LEU A 215 -0.19 -2.96 -9.25
CA LEU A 215 0.31 -1.73 -8.65
C LEU A 215 -0.60 -0.57 -9.03
N LEU A 216 -1.16 0.13 -8.03
CA LEU A 216 -1.92 1.36 -8.22
C LEU A 216 -1.10 2.52 -7.66
N LEU A 217 -0.67 3.45 -8.53
CA LEU A 217 0.27 4.50 -8.17
C LEU A 217 -0.35 5.89 -8.35
N SER A 218 -0.37 6.67 -7.29
CA SER A 218 -0.90 8.03 -7.26
C SER A 218 0.12 9.03 -7.80
N GLY A 219 -0.25 9.84 -8.78
CA GLY A 219 0.64 10.84 -9.37
C GLY A 219 0.90 12.06 -8.48
N ASN A 220 0.02 12.35 -7.50
CA ASN A 220 0.19 13.45 -6.56
C ASN A 220 0.49 12.94 -5.14
N ASP A 221 1.38 11.96 -5.03
CA ASP A 221 1.78 11.32 -3.78
C ASP A 221 3.30 11.14 -3.70
N LEU A 222 3.87 11.50 -2.56
CA LEU A 222 5.30 11.37 -2.32
C LEU A 222 5.71 9.90 -2.15
N THR A 223 4.89 9.11 -1.45
CA THR A 223 5.16 7.69 -1.22
C THR A 223 5.21 6.89 -2.52
N ALA A 224 4.25 7.13 -3.43
CA ALA A 224 4.26 6.51 -4.75
C ALA A 224 5.52 6.88 -5.54
N ARG A 225 5.94 8.15 -5.51
CA ARG A 225 7.17 8.60 -6.20
C ARG A 225 8.44 8.02 -5.58
N GLU A 226 8.49 7.84 -4.27
CA GLU A 226 9.61 7.17 -3.60
C GLU A 226 9.68 5.70 -4.01
N PHE A 227 8.54 5.03 -4.12
CA PHE A 227 8.47 3.66 -4.64
C PHE A 227 8.91 3.57 -6.10
N GLU A 228 8.44 4.45 -6.99
CA GLU A 228 8.89 4.54 -8.38
C GLU A 228 10.41 4.77 -8.48
N ALA A 229 10.95 5.66 -7.65
CA ALA A 229 12.39 5.91 -7.59
C ALA A 229 13.17 4.69 -7.10
N TRP A 230 12.64 3.96 -6.10
CA TRP A 230 13.22 2.72 -5.61
C TRP A 230 13.20 1.61 -6.68
N LEU A 231 12.12 1.49 -7.47
CA LEU A 231 12.07 0.58 -8.62
C LEU A 231 13.11 0.93 -9.67
N ALA A 232 13.22 2.22 -10.02
CA ALA A 232 14.12 2.70 -11.07
C ALA A 232 15.61 2.60 -10.69
N ALA A 233 15.92 2.52 -9.39
CA ALA A 233 17.30 2.45 -8.89
C ALA A 233 17.97 1.08 -9.12
N ASP A 234 17.19 0.02 -9.43
CA ASP A 234 17.73 -1.31 -9.66
C ASP A 234 17.02 -2.01 -10.84
N VAL A 235 17.82 -2.62 -11.73
CA VAL A 235 17.32 -3.28 -12.94
C VAL A 235 16.43 -4.50 -12.65
N ASN A 236 16.68 -5.21 -11.56
CA ASN A 236 15.90 -6.39 -11.19
C ASN A 236 14.55 -5.98 -10.62
N ARG A 237 14.49 -4.92 -9.80
CA ARG A 237 13.23 -4.32 -9.30
C ARG A 237 12.37 -3.82 -10.46
N LYS A 238 13.00 -3.13 -11.42
CA LYS A 238 12.30 -2.69 -12.62
C LYS A 238 11.74 -3.87 -13.42
N ARG A 239 12.49 -4.96 -13.56
CA ARG A 239 12.02 -6.19 -14.23
C ARG A 239 10.84 -6.86 -13.49
N LEU A 240 10.77 -6.76 -12.16
CA LEU A 240 9.60 -7.24 -11.42
C LEU A 240 8.35 -6.42 -11.74
N ALA A 241 8.49 -5.10 -11.79
CA ALA A 241 7.38 -4.19 -12.11
C ALA A 241 6.94 -4.27 -13.58
N ASP A 242 7.88 -4.40 -14.52
CA ASP A 242 7.62 -4.46 -15.97
C ASP A 242 7.29 -5.89 -16.44
N GLY A 243 7.37 -6.88 -15.56
CA GLY A 243 7.20 -8.29 -15.88
C GLY A 243 5.73 -8.69 -16.13
N PRO A 244 5.50 -9.85 -16.77
CA PRO A 244 4.16 -10.28 -17.19
C PRO A 244 3.20 -10.58 -16.04
N LEU A 245 3.72 -10.75 -14.83
CA LEU A 245 2.92 -10.98 -13.63
C LEU A 245 2.50 -9.69 -12.93
N THR A 246 3.01 -8.54 -13.35
CA THR A 246 2.71 -7.26 -12.70
C THR A 246 1.99 -6.33 -13.67
N LYS A 247 0.85 -5.81 -13.26
CA LYS A 247 0.15 -4.74 -13.95
C LYS A 247 0.31 -3.44 -13.16
N VAL A 248 0.77 -2.38 -13.81
CA VAL A 248 0.90 -1.04 -13.21
C VAL A 248 -0.16 -0.12 -13.78
N LEU A 249 -0.91 0.55 -12.92
CA LEU A 249 -1.92 1.53 -13.27
C LEU A 249 -1.64 2.87 -12.57
N PRO A 250 -1.21 3.90 -13.29
CA PRO A 250 -1.01 5.22 -12.73
C PRO A 250 -2.33 6.01 -12.63
N PHE A 251 -2.50 6.74 -11.54
CA PHE A 251 -3.59 7.69 -11.29
C PHE A 251 -3.02 9.11 -11.16
N ALA A 252 -2.78 9.76 -12.28
CA ALA A 252 -1.98 10.98 -12.40
C ALA A 252 -2.39 12.12 -11.44
N GLY A 253 -3.67 12.31 -11.15
CA GLY A 253 -4.18 13.38 -10.27
C GLY A 253 -4.55 12.93 -8.87
N ALA A 254 -4.41 11.63 -8.54
CA ALA A 254 -4.82 11.10 -7.25
C ALA A 254 -3.82 11.48 -6.14
N ASP A 255 -4.33 11.72 -4.94
CA ASP A 255 -3.55 11.83 -3.71
C ASP A 255 -3.29 10.45 -3.08
N HIS A 256 -2.51 10.43 -1.98
CA HIS A 256 -2.09 9.21 -1.29
C HIS A 256 -3.24 8.26 -0.94
N THR A 257 -4.36 8.79 -0.49
CA THR A 257 -5.50 8.02 0.02
C THR A 257 -6.69 7.98 -0.94
N PHE A 258 -6.52 8.46 -2.16
CA PHE A 258 -7.61 8.53 -3.16
C PHE A 258 -8.86 9.20 -2.57
N SER A 259 -8.69 10.38 -1.97
CA SER A 259 -9.68 11.03 -1.11
C SER A 259 -10.98 11.41 -1.83
N SER A 260 -10.94 11.68 -3.14
CA SER A 260 -12.14 12.00 -3.91
C SER A 260 -12.97 10.76 -4.23
N ARG A 261 -14.28 10.94 -4.40
CA ARG A 261 -15.17 9.86 -4.84
C ARG A 261 -14.74 9.25 -6.16
N THR A 262 -14.38 10.09 -7.13
CA THR A 262 -13.93 9.66 -8.46
C THR A 262 -12.73 8.70 -8.35
N TRP A 263 -11.73 9.03 -7.55
CA TRP A 263 -10.55 8.20 -7.38
C TRP A 263 -10.84 6.91 -6.62
N ARG A 264 -11.67 6.96 -5.56
CA ARG A 264 -12.08 5.75 -4.83
C ARG A 264 -12.84 4.77 -5.71
N ASP A 265 -13.80 5.28 -6.50
CA ASP A 265 -14.58 4.46 -7.41
C ASP A 265 -13.68 3.86 -8.51
N ALA A 266 -12.73 4.62 -9.04
CA ALA A 266 -11.75 4.14 -10.01
C ALA A 266 -10.83 3.05 -9.45
N VAL A 267 -10.35 3.18 -8.22
CA VAL A 267 -9.56 2.14 -7.52
C VAL A 267 -10.38 0.87 -7.32
N ALA A 268 -11.64 1.00 -6.91
CA ALA A 268 -12.52 -0.15 -6.73
C ALA A 268 -12.79 -0.88 -8.06
N SER A 269 -13.07 -0.14 -9.13
CA SER A 269 -13.27 -0.70 -10.48
C SER A 269 -12.01 -1.39 -10.99
N ALA A 270 -10.83 -0.74 -10.91
CA ALA A 270 -9.56 -1.32 -11.33
C ALA A 270 -9.22 -2.61 -10.56
N THR A 271 -9.50 -2.62 -9.25
CA THR A 271 -9.32 -3.81 -8.40
C THR A 271 -10.23 -4.96 -8.86
N LEU A 272 -11.51 -4.68 -9.09
CA LEU A 272 -12.49 -5.69 -9.53
C LEU A 272 -12.15 -6.26 -10.91
N GLU A 273 -11.91 -5.40 -11.89
CA GLU A 273 -11.54 -5.80 -13.26
C GLU A 273 -10.30 -6.70 -13.26
N TRP A 274 -9.31 -6.36 -12.41
CA TRP A 274 -8.10 -7.16 -12.31
C TRP A 274 -8.35 -8.51 -11.61
N ILE A 275 -9.15 -8.55 -10.54
CA ILE A 275 -9.52 -9.81 -9.86
C ILE A 275 -10.28 -10.71 -10.83
N ASP A 276 -11.25 -10.18 -11.57
CA ASP A 276 -12.07 -10.95 -12.51
C ASP A 276 -11.24 -11.48 -13.68
N GLY A 277 -10.31 -10.68 -14.20
CA GLY A 277 -9.44 -11.07 -15.31
C GLY A 277 -8.33 -12.05 -14.94
N THR A 278 -7.91 -12.08 -13.68
CA THR A 278 -6.66 -12.71 -13.28
C THR A 278 -6.85 -13.80 -12.21
N CYS A 279 -7.62 -13.50 -11.16
CA CYS A 279 -7.71 -14.37 -9.98
C CYS A 279 -8.93 -15.29 -9.98
N ARG A 280 -9.99 -14.98 -10.72
CA ARG A 280 -11.18 -15.84 -10.82
C ARG A 280 -11.10 -16.91 -11.92
N ARG A 281 -10.24 -16.70 -12.92
CA ARG A 281 -10.15 -17.58 -14.11
C ARG A 281 -9.07 -18.67 -14.02
N SER A 282 -8.23 -18.63 -13.00
CA SER A 282 -7.10 -19.59 -12.83
C SER A 282 -7.43 -20.72 -11.86
#